data_fe882b7786afe7b2058bd89d974c1187
#
_entry.id   fe882b7786afe7b2058bd89d974c1187
#
_cell.length_a   1.000
_cell.length_b   1.000
_cell.length_c   1.000
_cell.angle_alpha   90.00
_cell.angle_beta   90.00
_cell.angle_gamma   90.00
#
_symmetry.space_group_name_H-M   'P 1'
#
loop_
_entity.id
_entity.type
_entity.pdbx_description
1 polymer ?
#
loop_
_entity_poly.entity_id
_entity_poly.type
_entity_poly.pdbx_seq_one_letter_code
_entity_poly.pdbx_strand_id
1 'polypeptide(L)'
;MKLDQTNNRISLPKLGWIRYRNSREVIGEVKNVTVIQSCGKWYVSIQTEYEVPEQVHKAASMVGLDAGVTKLATLSDGTVYQPVNSFKASQRKLAMLQRQLSRKVKFSASWQKQKKKIQRLHSHIANIRRDYLHKVTSEISKNHAMIVIEDLKVSNMSKSAKGTAERPGRNIRAKSGLNRSILDQGWYEMRRQLEYTYRKLKNQSIPLSTPYAT
;
A
#
# COMPACT_ATOMS: atom_id res chain seq x y z
N MET A 1 -10.06 18.10 20.27
CA MET A 1 -8.65 17.71 20.20
C MET A 1 -7.82 18.95 19.92
N LYS A 2 -6.67 19.15 20.57
CA LYS A 2 -5.84 20.35 20.37
C LYS A 2 -4.47 19.94 19.84
N LEU A 3 -3.92 20.69 18.88
CA LEU A 3 -2.62 20.47 18.28
C LEU A 3 -1.74 21.70 18.58
N ASP A 4 -0.57 21.46 19.14
CA ASP A 4 0.47 22.47 19.37
C ASP A 4 1.67 22.12 18.48
N GLN A 5 1.73 22.73 17.31
CA GLN A 5 2.76 22.45 16.32
C GLN A 5 4.13 23.03 16.73
N THR A 6 4.14 24.13 17.43
CA THR A 6 5.36 24.79 17.89
C THR A 6 6.16 23.88 18.84
N ASN A 7 5.45 23.21 19.75
CA ASN A 7 6.08 22.31 20.74
C ASN A 7 6.00 20.84 20.34
N ASN A 8 5.51 20.52 19.13
CA ASN A 8 5.30 19.16 18.65
C ASN A 8 4.48 18.30 19.61
N ARG A 9 3.34 18.82 20.08
CA ARG A 9 2.45 18.17 21.04
C ARG A 9 1.04 18.03 20.49
N ILE A 10 0.39 16.95 20.85
CA ILE A 10 -1.01 16.69 20.56
C ILE A 10 -1.75 16.33 21.86
N SER A 11 -2.92 16.93 22.06
CA SER A 11 -3.79 16.59 23.19
C SER A 11 -4.74 15.49 22.78
N LEU A 12 -4.61 14.32 23.43
CA LEU A 12 -5.48 13.17 23.23
C LEU A 12 -6.42 13.00 24.42
N PRO A 13 -7.69 12.62 24.21
CA PRO A 13 -8.62 12.32 25.29
C PRO A 13 -8.03 11.29 26.25
N LYS A 14 -8.20 11.47 27.55
CA LYS A 14 -7.71 10.62 28.64
C LYS A 14 -6.19 10.53 28.81
N LEU A 15 -5.40 10.93 27.80
CA LEU A 15 -3.94 10.84 27.84
C LEU A 15 -3.26 12.20 27.98
N GLY A 16 -4.02 13.30 27.79
CA GLY A 16 -3.47 14.66 27.87
C GLY A 16 -2.50 14.98 26.72
N TRP A 17 -1.52 15.83 27.00
CA TRP A 17 -0.55 16.29 26.02
C TRP A 17 0.57 15.27 25.82
N ILE A 18 0.74 14.79 24.57
CA ILE A 18 1.77 13.83 24.18
C ILE A 18 2.68 14.46 23.13
N ARG A 19 3.97 14.31 23.29
CA ARG A 19 4.95 14.68 22.28
C ARG A 19 4.92 13.69 21.11
N TYR A 20 4.98 14.22 19.88
CA TYR A 20 5.14 13.43 18.68
C TYR A 20 6.22 14.05 17.78
N ARG A 21 6.78 13.25 16.89
CA ARG A 21 7.71 13.76 15.88
C ARG A 21 6.91 14.29 14.70
N ASN A 22 6.85 15.60 14.57
CA ASN A 22 6.22 16.24 13.42
C ASN A 22 7.06 15.96 12.16
N SER A 23 6.42 15.42 11.10
CA SER A 23 7.07 15.14 9.82
C SER A 23 6.80 16.21 8.77
N ARG A 24 5.76 17.01 8.98
CA ARG A 24 5.35 18.13 8.12
C ARG A 24 4.43 19.07 8.89
N GLU A 25 4.32 20.29 8.43
CA GLU A 25 3.31 21.21 8.93
C GLU A 25 1.90 20.67 8.68
N VAL A 26 1.04 20.81 9.68
CA VAL A 26 -0.37 20.40 9.62
C VAL A 26 -1.19 21.63 9.24
N ILE A 27 -1.72 21.65 8.00
CA ILE A 27 -2.51 22.75 7.46
C ILE A 27 -3.99 22.40 7.58
N GLY A 28 -4.83 23.41 7.84
CA GLY A 28 -6.28 23.28 7.93
C GLY A 28 -6.80 22.89 9.31
N GLU A 29 -8.10 22.66 9.36
CA GLU A 29 -8.81 22.28 10.59
C GLU A 29 -8.63 20.78 10.88
N VAL A 30 -8.21 20.44 12.09
CA VAL A 30 -8.05 19.04 12.51
C VAL A 30 -9.43 18.41 12.77
N LYS A 31 -9.82 17.44 11.95
CA LYS A 31 -11.10 16.71 12.08
C LYS A 31 -10.96 15.44 12.90
N ASN A 32 -9.90 14.66 12.67
CA ASN A 32 -9.71 13.40 13.35
C ASN A 32 -8.24 13.08 13.57
N VAL A 33 -7.97 12.31 14.65
CA VAL A 33 -6.63 11.81 14.95
C VAL A 33 -6.72 10.33 15.28
N THR A 34 -5.93 9.55 14.56
CA THR A 34 -5.83 8.09 14.78
C THR A 34 -4.44 7.74 15.30
N VAL A 35 -4.38 6.99 16.41
CA VAL A 35 -3.13 6.48 16.97
C VAL A 35 -2.99 5.01 16.68
N ILE A 36 -1.88 4.62 16.08
CA ILE A 36 -1.63 3.24 15.64
C ILE A 36 -0.29 2.76 16.19
N GLN A 37 -0.25 1.54 16.72
CA GLN A 37 1.00 0.87 17.03
C GLN A 37 1.39 -0.09 15.91
N SER A 38 2.60 0.04 15.39
CA SER A 38 3.16 -0.88 14.39
C SER A 38 4.61 -1.19 14.67
N CYS A 39 4.98 -2.46 14.70
CA CYS A 39 6.35 -2.95 14.92
C CYS A 39 7.04 -2.37 16.17
N GLY A 40 6.28 -2.10 17.23
CA GLY A 40 6.75 -1.54 18.48
C GLY A 40 6.98 -0.02 18.47
N LYS A 41 6.53 0.66 17.43
CA LYS A 41 6.52 2.12 17.33
C LYS A 41 5.08 2.64 17.31
N TRP A 42 4.86 3.82 17.85
CA TRP A 42 3.58 4.52 17.81
C TRP A 42 3.60 5.55 16.68
N TYR A 43 2.50 5.64 15.99
CA TYR A 43 2.28 6.60 14.90
C TYR A 43 0.99 7.34 15.17
N VAL A 44 0.98 8.62 14.83
CA VAL A 44 -0.21 9.45 14.82
C VAL A 44 -0.53 9.84 13.40
N SER A 45 -1.79 9.64 12.99
CA SER A 45 -2.33 10.12 11.72
C SER A 45 -3.33 11.22 12.04
N ILE A 46 -3.09 12.41 11.51
CA ILE A 46 -3.92 13.60 11.70
C ILE A 46 -4.66 13.85 10.40
N GLN A 47 -5.99 13.81 10.46
CA GLN A 47 -6.86 14.16 9.35
C GLN A 47 -7.23 15.63 9.46
N THR A 48 -6.99 16.38 8.41
CA THR A 48 -7.35 17.79 8.33
C THR A 48 -8.26 18.06 7.14
N GLU A 49 -9.04 19.11 7.27
CA GLU A 49 -9.86 19.67 6.20
C GLU A 49 -9.37 21.10 5.92
N TYR A 50 -9.13 21.40 4.67
CA TYR A 50 -8.80 22.76 4.21
C TYR A 50 -9.23 22.92 2.75
N GLU A 51 -9.53 24.14 2.38
CA GLU A 51 -9.85 24.48 1.01
C GLU A 51 -8.57 24.54 0.17
N VAL A 52 -8.60 23.86 -0.97
CA VAL A 52 -7.49 23.85 -1.93
C VAL A 52 -7.99 24.53 -3.20
N PRO A 53 -7.27 25.53 -3.72
CA PRO A 53 -7.64 26.14 -5.01
C PRO A 53 -7.64 25.09 -6.12
N GLU A 54 -8.58 25.22 -7.04
CA GLU A 54 -8.71 24.31 -8.16
C GLU A 54 -7.43 24.34 -9.01
N GLN A 55 -6.81 23.18 -9.17
CA GLN A 55 -5.59 23.07 -9.96
C GLN A 55 -5.91 22.41 -11.30
N VAL A 56 -5.64 23.09 -12.40
CA VAL A 56 -5.73 22.52 -13.74
C VAL A 56 -4.52 21.61 -13.97
N HIS A 57 -4.78 20.39 -14.44
CA HIS A 57 -3.70 19.44 -14.76
C HIS A 57 -2.88 19.99 -15.95
N LYS A 58 -1.55 20.03 -15.79
CA LYS A 58 -0.65 20.60 -16.80
C LYS A 58 -0.55 19.75 -18.08
N ALA A 59 -0.70 18.43 -17.96
CA ALA A 59 -0.71 17.52 -19.12
C ALA A 59 -2.11 17.43 -19.71
N ALA A 60 -2.20 17.19 -21.03
CA ALA A 60 -3.44 16.95 -21.77
C ALA A 60 -3.55 15.50 -22.29
N SER A 61 -2.51 14.70 -22.11
CA SER A 61 -2.45 13.33 -22.64
C SER A 61 -3.31 12.34 -21.85
N MET A 62 -3.75 11.31 -22.55
CA MET A 62 -4.47 10.17 -21.99
C MET A 62 -3.64 8.92 -22.16
N VAL A 63 -3.66 8.00 -21.16
CA VAL A 63 -2.93 6.75 -21.22
C VAL A 63 -3.75 5.58 -20.65
N GLY A 64 -3.68 4.43 -21.32
CA GLY A 64 -4.15 3.14 -20.82
C GLY A 64 -3.05 2.45 -20.01
N LEU A 65 -3.39 1.82 -18.89
CA LEU A 65 -2.48 1.08 -18.04
C LEU A 65 -2.95 -0.36 -17.92
N ASP A 66 -2.13 -1.30 -18.44
CA ASP A 66 -2.27 -2.75 -18.26
C ASP A 66 -1.34 -3.21 -17.13
N ALA A 67 -1.90 -3.93 -16.15
CA ALA A 67 -1.18 -4.39 -14.97
C ALA A 67 -0.86 -5.89 -15.05
N GLY A 68 0.43 -6.25 -14.97
CA GLY A 68 0.89 -7.62 -15.15
C GLY A 68 1.81 -8.13 -14.03
N VAL A 69 2.02 -9.44 -13.99
CA VAL A 69 2.92 -10.09 -13.02
C VAL A 69 4.38 -10.01 -13.46
N THR A 70 4.63 -10.11 -14.77
CA THR A 70 5.99 -10.04 -15.36
C THR A 70 6.48 -8.61 -15.43
N LYS A 71 5.61 -7.70 -15.79
CA LYS A 71 5.79 -6.25 -15.79
C LYS A 71 4.75 -5.69 -14.83
N LEU A 72 5.14 -4.79 -13.94
CA LEU A 72 4.20 -4.20 -12.98
C LEU A 72 3.05 -3.50 -13.69
N ALA A 73 3.40 -2.69 -14.68
CA ALA A 73 2.46 -1.99 -15.55
C ALA A 73 3.08 -1.74 -16.92
N THR A 74 2.26 -1.79 -17.96
CA THR A 74 2.59 -1.37 -19.32
C THR A 74 1.61 -0.27 -19.71
N LEU A 75 2.12 0.85 -20.17
CA LEU A 75 1.31 1.95 -20.64
C LEU A 75 1.06 1.85 -22.14
N SER A 76 -0.04 2.42 -22.63
CA SER A 76 -0.38 2.43 -24.06
C SER A 76 0.59 3.23 -24.94
N ASP A 77 1.42 4.08 -24.33
CA ASP A 77 2.52 4.79 -25.02
C ASP A 77 3.81 3.95 -25.15
N GLY A 78 3.79 2.69 -24.66
CA GLY A 78 4.92 1.77 -24.71
C GLY A 78 5.80 1.81 -23.45
N THR A 79 5.56 2.71 -22.50
CA THR A 79 6.32 2.78 -21.24
C THR A 79 6.07 1.54 -20.39
N VAL A 80 7.13 0.95 -19.84
CA VAL A 80 7.06 -0.29 -19.04
C VAL A 80 7.68 -0.08 -17.67
N TYR A 81 6.92 -0.40 -16.62
CA TYR A 81 7.39 -0.42 -15.24
C TYR A 81 7.67 -1.86 -14.79
N GLN A 82 8.87 -2.09 -14.30
CA GLN A 82 9.29 -3.41 -13.82
C GLN A 82 8.79 -3.67 -12.39
N PRO A 83 8.50 -4.93 -12.01
CA PRO A 83 8.08 -5.25 -10.66
C PRO A 83 9.26 -5.17 -9.68
N VAL A 84 9.04 -4.60 -8.49
CA VAL A 84 10.07 -4.51 -7.45
C VAL A 84 10.35 -5.85 -6.75
N ASN A 85 9.41 -6.80 -6.80
CA ASN A 85 9.54 -8.16 -6.25
C ASN A 85 10.06 -8.18 -4.78
N SER A 86 9.59 -7.27 -3.96
CA SER A 86 10.09 -7.02 -2.61
C SER A 86 9.95 -8.24 -1.67
N PHE A 87 8.84 -8.98 -1.81
CA PHE A 87 8.62 -10.22 -1.07
C PHE A 87 9.54 -11.33 -1.57
N LYS A 88 9.64 -11.53 -2.89
CA LYS A 88 10.50 -12.55 -3.51
C LYS A 88 11.96 -12.39 -3.07
N ALA A 89 12.48 -11.16 -3.06
CA ALA A 89 13.84 -10.85 -2.59
C ALA A 89 14.06 -11.20 -1.12
N SER A 90 13.03 -11.04 -0.28
CA SER A 90 13.11 -11.27 1.17
C SER A 90 12.68 -12.68 1.60
N GLN A 91 12.17 -13.50 0.70
CA GLN A 91 11.51 -14.79 1.00
C GLN A 91 12.42 -15.76 1.76
N ARG A 92 13.68 -15.90 1.36
CA ARG A 92 14.67 -16.78 2.04
C ARG A 92 14.89 -16.35 3.48
N LYS A 93 15.08 -15.06 3.72
CA LYS A 93 15.27 -14.47 5.05
C LYS A 93 14.03 -14.67 5.92
N LEU A 94 12.85 -14.48 5.37
CA LEU A 94 11.59 -14.69 6.07
C LEU A 94 11.43 -16.15 6.50
N ALA A 95 11.67 -17.11 5.59
CA ALA A 95 11.61 -18.54 5.88
C ALA A 95 12.61 -18.96 6.97
N MET A 96 13.83 -18.42 6.97
CA MET A 96 14.81 -18.64 8.01
C MET A 96 14.32 -18.15 9.38
N LEU A 97 13.81 -16.92 9.44
CA LEU A 97 13.30 -16.33 10.68
C LEU A 97 12.08 -17.10 11.22
N GLN A 98 11.21 -17.58 10.33
CA GLN A 98 10.04 -18.39 10.72
C GLN A 98 10.45 -19.76 11.28
N ARG A 99 11.43 -20.45 10.66
CA ARG A 99 12.00 -21.69 11.20
C ARG A 99 12.65 -21.48 12.56
N GLN A 100 13.34 -20.36 12.76
CA GLN A 100 13.90 -20.01 14.07
C GLN A 100 12.78 -19.75 15.10
N LEU A 101 11.67 -19.14 14.70
CA LEU A 101 10.53 -18.91 15.59
C LEU A 101 9.85 -20.22 16.03
N SER A 102 9.66 -21.15 15.10
CA SER A 102 9.01 -22.44 15.38
C SER A 102 9.77 -23.31 16.39
N ARG A 103 11.09 -23.11 16.52
CA ARG A 103 11.96 -23.83 17.48
C ARG A 103 11.96 -23.22 18.88
N LYS A 104 11.26 -22.09 19.10
CA LYS A 104 11.24 -21.38 20.39
C LYS A 104 9.98 -21.71 21.17
N VAL A 105 10.10 -21.72 22.48
CA VAL A 105 8.96 -21.88 23.39
C VAL A 105 8.01 -20.70 23.16
N LYS A 106 6.76 -21.02 22.83
CA LYS A 106 5.72 -20.05 22.52
C LYS A 106 5.52 -19.07 23.71
N PHE A 107 5.37 -17.80 23.39
CA PHE A 107 5.21 -16.68 24.33
C PHE A 107 6.44 -16.36 25.22
N SER A 108 7.54 -17.10 25.14
CA SER A 108 8.78 -16.73 25.84
C SER A 108 9.34 -15.39 25.34
N ALA A 109 10.18 -14.73 26.14
CA ALA A 109 10.84 -13.48 25.73
C ALA A 109 11.65 -13.64 24.43
N SER A 110 12.30 -14.80 24.25
CA SER A 110 13.05 -15.16 23.04
C SER A 110 12.12 -15.30 21.82
N TRP A 111 10.95 -15.93 21.98
CA TRP A 111 9.93 -16.04 20.93
C TRP A 111 9.38 -14.67 20.55
N GLN A 112 9.07 -13.83 21.52
CA GLN A 112 8.58 -12.46 21.26
C GLN A 112 9.61 -11.60 20.53
N LYS A 113 10.90 -11.68 20.90
CA LYS A 113 11.99 -11.00 20.19
C LYS A 113 12.06 -11.47 18.73
N GLN A 114 11.93 -12.78 18.49
CA GLN A 114 11.97 -13.35 17.14
C GLN A 114 10.72 -12.93 16.32
N LYS A 115 9.54 -12.96 16.92
CA LYS A 115 8.29 -12.46 16.30
C LYS A 115 8.43 -11.00 15.86
N LYS A 116 9.01 -10.13 16.70
CA LYS A 116 9.28 -8.72 16.35
C LYS A 116 10.22 -8.59 15.14
N LYS A 117 11.23 -9.46 14.98
CA LYS A 117 12.10 -9.46 13.80
C LYS A 117 11.32 -9.80 12.52
N ILE A 118 10.42 -10.77 12.57
CA ILE A 118 9.56 -11.15 11.45
C ILE A 118 8.61 -10.00 11.10
N GLN A 119 7.97 -9.39 12.09
CA GLN A 119 7.09 -8.24 11.87
C GLN A 119 7.81 -7.06 11.21
N ARG A 120 9.04 -6.75 11.67
CA ARG A 120 9.87 -5.70 11.06
C ARG A 120 10.24 -6.02 9.61
N LEU A 121 10.53 -7.28 9.30
CA LEU A 121 10.82 -7.70 7.92
C LEU A 121 9.58 -7.55 7.02
N HIS A 122 8.41 -7.96 7.48
CA HIS A 122 7.15 -7.73 6.73
C HIS A 122 6.87 -6.25 6.51
N SER A 123 7.06 -5.42 7.53
CA SER A 123 6.92 -3.96 7.40
C SER A 123 7.92 -3.37 6.39
N HIS A 124 9.16 -3.84 6.40
CA HIS A 124 10.18 -3.41 5.45
C HIS A 124 9.80 -3.76 4.00
N ILE A 125 9.36 -5.01 3.76
CA ILE A 125 8.87 -5.47 2.44
C ILE A 125 7.70 -4.59 1.96
N ALA A 126 6.73 -4.34 2.83
CA ALA A 126 5.57 -3.51 2.51
C ALA A 126 5.96 -2.05 2.21
N ASN A 127 6.95 -1.50 2.94
CA ASN A 127 7.42 -0.13 2.74
C ASN A 127 8.18 0.03 1.41
N ILE A 128 9.04 -0.92 1.05
CA ILE A 128 9.75 -0.92 -0.26
C ILE A 128 8.72 -0.90 -1.39
N ARG A 129 7.72 -1.78 -1.34
CA ARG A 129 6.67 -1.84 -2.36
C ARG A 129 5.88 -0.55 -2.42
N ARG A 130 5.46 -0.01 -1.27
CA ARG A 130 4.69 1.22 -1.20
C ARG A 130 5.46 2.42 -1.74
N ASP A 131 6.74 2.57 -1.39
CA ASP A 131 7.60 3.64 -1.89
C ASP A 131 7.77 3.57 -3.41
N TYR A 132 8.02 2.37 -3.94
CA TYR A 132 8.12 2.14 -5.37
C TYR A 132 6.82 2.50 -6.10
N LEU A 133 5.68 2.01 -5.60
CA LEU A 133 4.36 2.33 -6.17
C LEU A 133 4.08 3.83 -6.13
N HIS A 134 4.44 4.54 -5.05
CA HIS A 134 4.29 5.99 -4.99
C HIS A 134 5.12 6.73 -6.05
N LYS A 135 6.33 6.27 -6.35
CA LYS A 135 7.16 6.85 -7.40
C LYS A 135 6.51 6.65 -8.76
N VAL A 136 6.14 5.41 -9.09
CA VAL A 136 5.49 5.06 -10.36
C VAL A 136 4.16 5.81 -10.54
N THR A 137 3.28 5.76 -9.55
CA THR A 137 1.97 6.42 -9.66
C THR A 137 2.08 7.95 -9.73
N SER A 138 3.05 8.54 -9.03
CA SER A 138 3.31 9.99 -9.12
C SER A 138 3.85 10.40 -10.49
N GLU A 139 4.71 9.59 -11.09
CA GLU A 139 5.24 9.81 -12.43
C GLU A 139 4.12 9.75 -13.47
N ILE A 140 3.33 8.67 -13.47
CA ILE A 140 2.20 8.49 -14.39
C ILE A 140 1.19 9.65 -14.24
N SER A 141 0.80 9.98 -13.00
CA SER A 141 -0.19 11.03 -12.75
C SER A 141 0.30 12.45 -13.06
N LYS A 142 1.60 12.70 -13.10
CA LYS A 142 2.16 13.98 -13.52
C LYS A 142 2.16 14.16 -15.04
N ASN A 143 2.37 13.07 -15.75
CA ASN A 143 2.57 13.07 -17.20
C ASN A 143 1.25 12.95 -17.99
N HIS A 144 0.18 12.45 -17.38
CA HIS A 144 -1.08 12.17 -18.06
C HIS A 144 -2.28 12.76 -17.31
N ALA A 145 -3.15 13.47 -18.05
CA ALA A 145 -4.38 14.05 -17.53
C ALA A 145 -5.49 13.02 -17.30
N MET A 146 -5.46 11.91 -18.03
CA MET A 146 -6.41 10.81 -17.90
C MET A 146 -5.69 9.49 -17.91
N ILE A 147 -6.04 8.62 -16.95
CA ILE A 147 -5.45 7.29 -16.82
C ILE A 147 -6.60 6.27 -16.82
N VAL A 148 -6.62 5.40 -17.82
CA VAL A 148 -7.58 4.30 -17.93
C VAL A 148 -6.93 3.04 -17.39
N ILE A 149 -7.54 2.39 -16.39
CA ILE A 149 -7.01 1.20 -15.75
C ILE A 149 -8.02 0.06 -15.79
N GLU A 150 -7.56 -1.18 -15.89
CA GLU A 150 -8.38 -2.37 -15.81
C GLU A 150 -8.92 -2.59 -14.39
N ASP A 151 -10.18 -3.03 -14.25
CA ASP A 151 -10.78 -3.38 -12.97
C ASP A 151 -10.39 -4.79 -12.51
N LEU A 152 -9.16 -4.95 -12.05
CA LEU A 152 -8.63 -6.22 -11.59
C LEU A 152 -9.24 -6.63 -10.24
N LYS A 153 -10.01 -7.71 -10.23
CA LYS A 153 -10.54 -8.33 -8.99
C LYS A 153 -9.46 -9.19 -8.32
N VAL A 154 -8.45 -8.53 -7.74
CA VAL A 154 -7.25 -9.17 -7.12
C VAL A 154 -7.62 -10.24 -6.09
N SER A 155 -8.69 -10.03 -5.32
CA SER A 155 -9.20 -11.01 -4.36
C SER A 155 -9.62 -12.33 -5.02
N ASN A 156 -10.27 -12.26 -6.18
CA ASN A 156 -10.65 -13.44 -6.95
C ASN A 156 -9.43 -14.11 -7.60
N MET A 157 -8.53 -13.31 -8.17
CA MET A 157 -7.31 -13.81 -8.80
C MET A 157 -6.40 -14.54 -7.81
N SER A 158 -6.37 -14.12 -6.53
CA SER A 158 -5.54 -14.69 -5.48
C SER A 158 -6.23 -15.75 -4.60
N LYS A 159 -7.41 -16.22 -4.98
CA LYS A 159 -8.11 -17.30 -4.26
C LYS A 159 -7.26 -18.57 -4.18
N SER A 160 -7.36 -19.25 -3.04
CA SER A 160 -6.68 -20.53 -2.82
C SER A 160 -7.27 -21.62 -3.72
N ALA A 161 -6.41 -22.47 -4.27
CA ALA A 161 -6.81 -23.67 -5.01
C ALA A 161 -6.81 -24.94 -4.13
N LYS A 162 -6.80 -24.81 -2.79
CA LYS A 162 -6.68 -25.94 -1.87
C LYS A 162 -7.86 -26.90 -1.96
N GLY A 163 -9.06 -26.42 -2.30
CA GLY A 163 -10.28 -27.21 -2.31
C GLY A 163 -10.77 -27.58 -0.90
N THR A 164 -11.67 -28.55 -0.82
CA THR A 164 -12.20 -29.15 0.42
C THR A 164 -11.64 -30.56 0.61
N ALA A 165 -11.95 -31.20 1.73
CA ALA A 165 -11.58 -32.61 1.98
C ALA A 165 -12.23 -33.56 0.94
N GLU A 166 -13.49 -33.27 0.56
CA GLU A 166 -14.26 -34.06 -0.42
C GLU A 166 -13.84 -33.80 -1.87
N ARG A 167 -13.40 -32.58 -2.16
CA ARG A 167 -12.94 -32.15 -3.50
C ARG A 167 -11.58 -31.45 -3.37
N PRO A 168 -10.49 -32.19 -3.26
CA PRO A 168 -9.15 -31.62 -3.14
C PRO A 168 -8.77 -30.84 -4.40
N GLY A 169 -8.13 -29.69 -4.18
CA GLY A 169 -7.73 -28.81 -5.28
C GLY A 169 -6.56 -29.39 -6.08
N ARG A 170 -6.45 -28.94 -7.35
CA ARG A 170 -5.35 -29.30 -8.26
C ARG A 170 -4.33 -28.16 -8.36
N ASN A 171 -3.08 -28.49 -8.69
CA ASN A 171 -2.00 -27.53 -8.92
C ASN A 171 -1.79 -26.50 -7.78
N ILE A 172 -2.04 -26.90 -6.52
CA ILE A 172 -2.02 -26.00 -5.34
C ILE A 172 -0.69 -25.25 -5.21
N ARG A 173 0.45 -25.94 -5.45
CA ARG A 173 1.78 -25.31 -5.36
C ARG A 173 1.99 -24.23 -6.41
N ALA A 174 1.64 -24.51 -7.67
CA ALA A 174 1.74 -23.56 -8.77
C ALA A 174 0.84 -22.33 -8.50
N LYS A 175 -0.42 -22.57 -8.13
CA LYS A 175 -1.37 -21.49 -7.77
C LYS A 175 -0.90 -20.67 -6.59
N SER A 176 -0.34 -21.30 -5.57
CA SER A 176 0.24 -20.59 -4.41
C SER A 176 1.44 -19.72 -4.82
N GLY A 177 2.26 -20.19 -5.78
CA GLY A 177 3.33 -19.41 -6.37
C GLY A 177 2.81 -18.17 -7.12
N LEU A 178 1.83 -18.38 -7.99
CA LEU A 178 1.18 -17.30 -8.73
C LEU A 178 0.51 -16.28 -7.79
N ASN A 179 -0.23 -16.75 -6.78
CA ASN A 179 -0.88 -15.87 -5.81
C ASN A 179 0.13 -14.97 -5.07
N ARG A 180 1.30 -15.52 -4.70
CA ARG A 180 2.38 -14.73 -4.10
C ARG A 180 2.90 -13.66 -5.06
N SER A 181 3.08 -14.00 -6.32
CA SER A 181 3.52 -13.06 -7.35
C SER A 181 2.49 -11.93 -7.56
N ILE A 182 1.20 -12.27 -7.67
CA ILE A 182 0.10 -11.31 -7.79
C ILE A 182 0.07 -10.35 -6.58
N LEU A 183 0.12 -10.89 -5.36
CA LEU A 183 0.06 -10.09 -4.14
C LEU A 183 1.32 -9.25 -3.91
N ASP A 184 2.47 -9.65 -4.46
CA ASP A 184 3.72 -8.88 -4.38
C ASP A 184 3.70 -7.65 -5.31
N GLN A 185 2.86 -7.62 -6.36
CA GLN A 185 2.72 -6.45 -7.23
C GLN A 185 2.04 -5.27 -6.51
N GLY A 186 1.02 -5.56 -5.69
CA GLY A 186 0.30 -4.53 -4.95
C GLY A 186 -0.63 -3.68 -5.82
N TRP A 187 -1.26 -4.25 -6.84
CA TRP A 187 -2.16 -3.55 -7.78
C TRP A 187 -3.31 -2.80 -7.11
N TYR A 188 -3.89 -3.35 -6.02
CA TYR A 188 -4.89 -2.64 -5.25
C TYR A 188 -4.34 -1.30 -4.70
N GLU A 189 -3.13 -1.32 -4.14
CA GLU A 189 -2.50 -0.12 -3.61
C GLU A 189 -2.09 0.85 -4.73
N MET A 190 -1.63 0.33 -5.88
CA MET A 190 -1.33 1.13 -7.07
C MET A 190 -2.57 1.87 -7.55
N ARG A 191 -3.71 1.17 -7.72
CA ARG A 191 -4.99 1.78 -8.09
C ARG A 191 -5.39 2.87 -7.09
N ARG A 192 -5.37 2.56 -5.78
CA ARG A 192 -5.71 3.51 -4.72
C ARG A 192 -4.82 4.78 -4.77
N GLN A 193 -3.52 4.61 -5.07
CA GLN A 193 -2.60 5.74 -5.17
C GLN A 193 -2.86 6.56 -6.43
N LEU A 194 -3.14 5.94 -7.57
CA LEU A 194 -3.52 6.64 -8.80
C LEU A 194 -4.80 7.45 -8.57
N GLU A 195 -5.85 6.86 -7.98
CA GLU A 195 -7.10 7.56 -7.65
C GLU A 195 -6.86 8.75 -6.72
N TYR A 196 -6.05 8.58 -5.66
CA TYR A 196 -5.73 9.64 -4.72
C TYR A 196 -4.90 10.76 -5.37
N THR A 197 -3.87 10.41 -6.13
CA THR A 197 -2.98 11.38 -6.78
C THR A 197 -3.74 12.15 -7.86
N TYR A 198 -4.58 11.45 -8.62
CA TYR A 198 -5.44 12.06 -9.62
C TYR A 198 -6.43 13.04 -9.01
N ARG A 199 -7.13 12.69 -7.93
CA ARG A 199 -8.02 13.60 -7.19
C ARG A 199 -7.28 14.81 -6.62
N LYS A 200 -6.05 14.63 -6.18
CA LYS A 200 -5.20 15.71 -5.68
C LYS A 200 -4.78 16.69 -6.79
N LEU A 201 -4.57 16.18 -8.00
CA LEU A 201 -4.17 16.98 -9.17
C LEU A 201 -5.35 17.59 -9.93
N LYS A 202 -6.51 16.95 -9.84
CA LYS A 202 -7.79 17.42 -10.39
C LYS A 202 -8.80 17.50 -9.25
N ASN A 203 -9.17 18.63 -8.80
CA ASN A 203 -10.19 18.80 -7.77
C ASN A 203 -11.62 18.56 -8.31
N GLN A 204 -11.78 17.71 -9.34
CA GLN A 204 -13.09 17.36 -9.89
C GLN A 204 -13.30 15.86 -9.99
N SER A 205 -14.50 15.45 -9.56
CA SER A 205 -15.11 14.16 -9.76
C SER A 205 -15.31 13.83 -11.24
N ILE A 206 -14.41 13.06 -11.83
CA ILE A 206 -14.74 12.29 -13.02
C ILE A 206 -14.88 10.85 -12.53
N PRO A 207 -16.06 10.22 -12.68
CA PRO A 207 -16.19 8.79 -12.39
C PRO A 207 -15.22 8.05 -13.30
N LEU A 208 -14.43 7.14 -12.71
CA LEU A 208 -13.70 6.15 -13.47
C LEU A 208 -14.74 5.37 -14.26
N SER A 209 -14.86 5.65 -15.55
CA SER A 209 -15.71 4.85 -16.43
C SER A 209 -15.07 3.48 -16.52
N THR A 210 -15.67 2.50 -15.87
CA THR A 210 -15.41 1.10 -16.18
C THR A 210 -15.88 0.89 -17.61
N PRO A 211 -15.06 0.42 -18.56
CA PRO A 211 -15.59 -0.05 -19.83
C PRO A 211 -16.48 -1.25 -19.52
N TYR A 212 -17.75 -1.17 -19.89
CA TYR A 212 -18.66 -2.30 -19.87
C TYR A 212 -18.06 -3.39 -20.74
N ALA A 213 -17.76 -4.54 -20.13
CA ALA A 213 -17.54 -5.76 -20.87
C ALA A 213 -18.89 -6.15 -21.51
N THR A 214 -18.98 -6.07 -22.80
CA THR A 214 -19.96 -6.78 -23.62
C THR A 214 -19.62 -8.26 -23.65
#